data_c2a4dcfca6050118e1b9cd0110d759bc
#
_entry.id   c2a4dcfca6050118e1b9cd0110d759bc
#
_cell.length_a   1.000
_cell.length_b   1.000
_cell.length_c   1.000
_cell.angle_alpha   90.00
_cell.angle_beta   90.00
_cell.angle_gamma   90.00
#
_symmetry.space_group_name_H-M   'P 1'
#
loop_
_entity.id
_entity.type
_entity.pdbx_description
1 polymer ?
#
loop_
_entity_poly.entity_id
_entity_poly.type
_entity_poly.pdbx_seq_one_letter_code
_entity_poly.pdbx_strand_id
1 'polypeptide(L)'
;MCVILYKPEGAIVSSGLFDRCWELFPHGGGYAVWDNGRWVYEKGFMEEEEFYEAVKSFIHSKHARVVLHFRLATEDAEGKRNILPE
;
A
#
# COMPACT_ATOMS: atom_id res chain seq x y z
N MET A 1 1.40 -3.96 13.10
CA MET A 1 2.67 -3.84 12.33
C MET A 1 2.36 -3.43 10.91
N CYS A 2 3.21 -2.62 10.32
CA CYS A 2 2.99 -2.11 8.98
C CYS A 2 4.31 -2.05 8.23
N VAL A 3 4.23 -2.11 6.90
CA VAL A 3 5.37 -1.85 6.04
C VAL A 3 5.03 -0.68 5.13
N ILE A 4 5.98 0.20 4.94
CA ILE A 4 5.86 1.34 4.04
C ILE A 4 6.89 1.15 2.93
N LEU A 5 6.42 1.24 1.69
CA LEU A 5 7.26 1.11 0.52
C LEU A 5 7.23 2.42 -0.25
N TYR A 6 8.38 3.07 -0.38
CA TYR A 6 8.47 4.30 -1.15
C TYR A 6 9.09 4.03 -2.52
N LYS A 7 8.39 4.44 -3.56
CA LYS A 7 8.87 4.37 -4.93
C LYS A 7 9.21 5.77 -5.40
N PRO A 8 10.51 6.10 -5.56
CA PRO A 8 10.88 7.40 -6.11
C PRO A 8 10.68 7.44 -7.62
N GLU A 9 10.80 8.64 -8.17
CA GLU A 9 10.89 8.81 -9.62
C GLU A 9 12.09 8.04 -10.15
N GLY A 10 11.93 7.37 -11.27
CA GLY A 10 12.99 6.56 -11.87
C GLY A 10 12.95 5.10 -11.50
N ALA A 11 12.17 4.74 -10.49
CA ALA A 11 12.03 3.35 -10.06
C ALA A 11 10.66 2.80 -10.42
N ILE A 12 10.54 1.47 -10.39
CA ILE A 12 9.25 0.79 -10.52
C ILE A 12 9.13 -0.22 -9.40
N VAL A 13 7.89 -0.51 -9.00
CA VAL A 13 7.59 -1.60 -8.08
C VAL A 13 6.98 -2.72 -8.92
N SER A 14 7.55 -3.91 -8.87
CA SER A 14 7.03 -5.03 -9.62
C SER A 14 5.74 -5.54 -8.99
N SER A 15 4.90 -6.18 -9.80
CA SER A 15 3.69 -6.82 -9.28
C SER A 15 4.02 -7.92 -8.28
N GLY A 16 5.15 -8.60 -8.47
CA GLY A 16 5.60 -9.62 -7.51
C GLY A 16 5.95 -9.06 -6.16
N LEU A 17 6.62 -7.90 -6.12
CA LEU A 17 6.92 -7.25 -4.85
C LEU A 17 5.65 -6.77 -4.16
N PHE A 18 4.72 -6.17 -4.92
CA PHE A 18 3.44 -5.75 -4.38
C PHE A 18 2.69 -6.92 -3.77
N ASP A 19 2.60 -8.02 -4.51
CA ASP A 19 1.93 -9.23 -4.08
C ASP A 19 2.56 -9.79 -2.80
N ARG A 20 3.89 -9.79 -2.73
CA ARG A 20 4.61 -10.28 -1.56
C ARG A 20 4.32 -9.42 -0.33
N CYS A 21 4.27 -8.10 -0.50
CA CYS A 21 3.93 -7.20 0.60
C CYS A 21 2.51 -7.46 1.10
N TRP A 22 1.56 -7.64 0.21
CA TRP A 22 0.19 -7.97 0.61
C TRP A 22 0.12 -9.32 1.31
N GLU A 23 0.83 -10.31 0.81
CA GLU A 23 0.85 -11.65 1.41
C GLU A 23 1.31 -11.60 2.86
N LEU A 24 2.30 -10.78 3.16
CA LEU A 24 2.85 -10.65 4.51
C LEU A 24 2.04 -9.71 5.40
N PHE A 25 1.37 -8.72 4.82
CA PHE A 25 0.63 -7.67 5.55
C PHE A 25 -0.73 -7.46 4.90
N PRO A 26 -1.68 -8.43 5.06
CA PRO A 26 -2.91 -8.44 4.27
C PRO A 26 -4.10 -7.76 4.94
N HIS A 27 -3.91 -6.98 5.98
CA HIS A 27 -5.01 -6.44 6.79
C HIS A 27 -5.38 -5.00 6.43
N GLY A 28 -4.91 -4.52 5.29
CA GLY A 28 -5.30 -3.22 4.77
C GLY A 28 -4.19 -2.59 3.97
N GLY A 29 -4.56 -1.73 3.05
CA GLY A 29 -3.61 -1.02 2.21
C GLY A 29 -4.02 0.41 1.96
N GLY A 30 -3.04 1.23 1.63
CA GLY A 30 -3.25 2.61 1.26
C GLY A 30 -2.08 3.11 0.42
N TYR A 31 -2.29 4.23 -0.24
CA TYR A 31 -1.23 4.81 -1.05
C TYR A 31 -1.32 6.33 -1.05
N ALA A 32 -0.19 6.96 -1.37
CA ALA A 32 -0.13 8.36 -1.71
C ALA A 32 0.69 8.49 -2.98
N VAL A 33 0.25 9.34 -3.90
CA VAL A 33 0.97 9.60 -5.14
C VAL A 33 1.17 11.11 -5.27
N TRP A 34 2.37 11.50 -5.73
CA TRP A 34 2.69 12.90 -5.99
C TRP A 34 2.08 13.30 -7.33
N ASP A 35 1.18 14.28 -7.31
CA ASP A 35 0.46 14.72 -8.49
C ASP A 35 0.31 16.23 -8.48
N ASN A 36 0.87 16.88 -9.49
CA ASN A 36 0.78 18.33 -9.69
C ASN A 36 1.14 19.16 -8.46
N GLY A 37 2.25 18.79 -7.80
CA GLY A 37 2.78 19.56 -6.68
C GLY A 37 2.11 19.25 -5.35
N ARG A 38 1.33 18.20 -5.26
CA ARG A 38 0.71 17.78 -4.00
C ARG A 38 0.60 16.27 -3.93
N TRP A 39 0.44 15.75 -2.71
CA TRP A 39 0.18 14.35 -2.47
C TRP A 39 -1.32 14.09 -2.52
N VAL A 40 -1.71 13.12 -3.34
CA VAL A 40 -3.08 12.60 -3.40
C VAL A 40 -3.03 11.20 -2.78
N TYR A 41 -3.92 10.92 -1.86
CA TYR A 41 -3.87 9.65 -1.15
C TYR A 41 -5.24 9.00 -1.05
N GLU A 42 -5.23 7.68 -0.91
CA GLU A 42 -6.41 6.88 -0.67
C GLU A 42 -6.01 5.71 0.23
N LYS A 43 -6.89 5.32 1.14
CA LYS A 43 -6.60 4.27 2.10
C LYS A 43 -7.87 3.43 2.36
N GLY A 44 -7.70 2.38 3.14
CA GLY A 44 -8.83 1.53 3.50
C GLY A 44 -9.08 0.40 2.51
N PHE A 45 -8.09 0.07 1.67
CA PHE A 45 -8.21 -1.09 0.78
C PHE A 45 -8.11 -2.37 1.61
N MET A 46 -9.14 -3.20 1.53
CA MET A 46 -9.20 -4.46 2.26
C MET A 46 -9.03 -5.66 1.35
N GLU A 47 -9.02 -5.46 0.03
CA GLU A 47 -8.85 -6.50 -0.97
C GLU A 47 -7.64 -6.19 -1.83
N GLU A 48 -6.78 -7.19 -2.04
CA GLU A 48 -5.56 -7.00 -2.83
C GLU A 48 -5.85 -6.54 -4.26
N GLU A 49 -6.85 -7.14 -4.90
CA GLU A 49 -7.19 -6.79 -6.27
C GLU A 49 -7.59 -5.33 -6.42
N GLU A 50 -8.41 -4.84 -5.51
CA GLU A 50 -8.83 -3.43 -5.54
C GLU A 50 -7.66 -2.50 -5.32
N PHE A 51 -6.78 -2.85 -4.40
CA PHE A 51 -5.60 -2.04 -4.11
C PHE A 51 -4.65 -2.03 -5.32
N TYR A 52 -4.38 -3.20 -5.88
CA TYR A 52 -3.51 -3.30 -7.05
C TYR A 52 -4.06 -2.51 -8.23
N GLU A 53 -5.35 -2.64 -8.53
CA GLU A 53 -5.98 -1.91 -9.63
C GLU A 53 -5.88 -0.40 -9.43
N ALA A 54 -5.97 0.07 -8.19
CA ALA A 54 -5.86 1.49 -7.90
C ALA A 54 -4.45 2.03 -8.10
N VAL A 55 -3.41 1.24 -7.89
CA VAL A 55 -2.02 1.73 -7.88
C VAL A 55 -1.19 1.28 -9.07
N LYS A 56 -1.63 0.30 -9.85
CA LYS A 56 -0.77 -0.33 -10.86
C LYS A 56 -0.21 0.66 -11.88
N SER A 57 -0.99 1.64 -12.27
CA SER A 57 -0.52 2.65 -13.23
C SER A 57 0.59 3.52 -12.64
N PHE A 58 0.63 3.68 -11.33
CA PHE A 58 1.64 4.47 -10.65
C PHE A 58 2.90 3.66 -10.35
N ILE A 59 2.73 2.44 -9.82
CA ILE A 59 3.89 1.64 -9.39
C ILE A 59 4.72 1.12 -10.56
N HIS A 60 4.12 0.98 -11.73
CA HIS A 60 4.82 0.56 -12.93
C HIS A 60 5.34 1.73 -13.76
N SER A 61 5.06 2.97 -13.35
CA SER A 61 5.52 4.16 -14.05
C SER A 61 6.84 4.65 -13.46
N LYS A 62 7.83 4.88 -14.30
CA LYS A 62 9.10 5.46 -13.87
C LYS A 62 8.99 6.93 -13.48
N HIS A 63 7.87 7.58 -13.80
CA HIS A 63 7.70 9.01 -13.56
C HIS A 63 6.96 9.31 -12.25
N ALA A 64 6.28 8.32 -11.68
CA ALA A 64 5.48 8.53 -10.50
C ALA A 64 6.30 8.38 -9.22
N ARG A 65 5.99 9.21 -8.23
CA ARG A 65 6.45 9.05 -6.84
C ARG A 65 5.29 8.52 -6.04
N VAL A 66 5.44 7.38 -5.41
CA VAL A 66 4.34 6.67 -4.75
C VAL A 66 4.81 6.15 -3.41
N VAL A 67 3.97 6.31 -2.41
CA VAL A 67 4.13 5.65 -1.11
C VAL A 67 3.03 4.61 -0.99
N LEU A 68 3.41 3.38 -0.67
CA LEU A 68 2.46 2.30 -0.41
C LEU A 68 2.56 1.92 1.06
N HIS A 69 1.43 1.64 1.66
CA HIS A 69 1.33 1.22 3.04
C HIS A 69 0.56 -0.09 3.12
N PHE A 70 1.14 -1.10 3.75
CA PHE A 70 0.53 -2.41 3.96
C PHE A 70 0.45 -2.67 5.45
N ARG A 71 -0.69 -3.12 5.91
CA ARG A 71 -0.96 -3.26 7.34
C ARG A 71 -1.12 -4.71 7.75
N LEU A 72 -0.53 -5.04 8.90
CA LEU A 72 -0.79 -6.30 9.59
C LEU A 72 -1.39 -5.94 10.95
N ALA A 73 -2.63 -6.37 11.21
CA ALA A 73 -3.28 -6.12 12.47
C ALA A 73 -2.60 -6.86 13.61
N THR A 74 -2.54 -6.23 14.78
CA THR A 74 -2.05 -6.87 15.99
C THR A 74 -3.24 -7.43 16.77
N GLU A 75 -3.00 -8.47 17.56
CA GLU A 75 -4.00 -9.01 18.47
C GLU A 75 -3.89 -8.29 19.81
N ASP A 76 -5.04 -8.06 20.46
CA ASP A 76 -5.06 -7.52 21.79
C ASP A 76 -4.80 -8.64 22.82
N ALA A 77 -4.86 -8.29 24.11
CA ALA A 77 -4.58 -9.23 25.18
C ALA A 77 -5.56 -10.41 25.25
N GLU A 78 -6.74 -10.27 24.66
CA GLU A 78 -7.75 -11.33 24.59
C GLU A 78 -7.71 -12.07 23.25
N GLY A 79 -6.72 -11.80 22.41
CA GLY A 79 -6.58 -12.44 21.11
C GLY A 79 -7.44 -11.84 20.01
N LYS A 80 -8.02 -10.69 20.23
CA LYS A 80 -8.84 -10.00 19.22
C LYS A 80 -7.93 -9.14 18.34
N ARG A 81 -8.23 -9.16 17.06
CA ARG A 81 -7.50 -8.32 16.11
C ARG A 81 -7.97 -6.89 16.17
N ASN A 82 -7.02 -5.99 16.14
CA ASN A 82 -7.28 -4.56 16.09
C ASN A 82 -7.15 -4.09 14.65
N ILE A 83 -8.22 -4.24 13.87
CA ILE A 83 -8.25 -3.86 12.47
C ILE A 83 -8.96 -2.53 12.35
N LEU A 84 -8.19 -1.47 12.16
CA LEU A 84 -8.73 -0.13 12.00
C LEU A 84 -8.45 0.36 10.59
N PRO A 85 -9.32 1.18 9.99
CA PRO A 85 -9.04 1.82 8.71
C PRO A 85 -7.77 2.68 8.83
N GLU A 86 -6.97 2.65 7.79
CA GLU A 86 -5.77 3.45 7.75
C GLU A 86 -6.05 4.91 7.42
#